data_4c524e66271f8400d362ed5498da5606
#
_entry.id   4c524e66271f8400d362ed5498da5606
#
_cell.length_a   1.000
_cell.length_b   1.000
_cell.length_c   1.000
_cell.angle_alpha   90.00
_cell.angle_beta   90.00
_cell.angle_gamma   90.00
#
_symmetry.space_group_name_H-M   'P 1'
#
loop_
_entity.id
_entity.type
_entity.pdbx_description
1 polymer ?
#
loop_
_entity_poly.entity_id
_entity_poly.type
_entity_poly.pdbx_seq_one_letter_code
_entity_poly.pdbx_strand_id
1 'polypeptide(L)'
;WSKRSLDILDRLGVGQRLVDKGVIWNVGKVFRGDDKTPVYEFDMLPVKDQKRPGFINLQQYYAEEYLFDAVRALPNVDIRAGHEVTGLIQHKDQVEIEVVCNGVSYKICADWLIACDGNKSSIRGLMNLDFDGRVFEDNFLIADISMKDERPSERWFWFDPPFNPGQSVLLHKQPDDMWRIDFQVGWNIDREAATRPENVEPRIRAMLGDEIKFKKEWYSIYTFQC
;
A
#
# COMPACT_ATOMS: atom_id res chain seq x y z
N TRP A 1 7.24 -3.67 -0.13
CA TRP A 1 7.36 -4.71 0.93
C TRP A 1 8.79 -4.76 1.41
N SER A 2 8.97 -4.57 2.70
CA SER A 2 10.30 -4.59 3.33
C SER A 2 10.82 -6.02 3.52
N LYS A 3 12.14 -6.15 3.69
CA LYS A 3 12.78 -7.43 4.03
C LYS A 3 12.08 -8.11 5.23
N ARG A 4 11.75 -7.34 6.27
CA ARG A 4 11.07 -7.88 7.46
C ARG A 4 9.69 -8.49 7.12
N SER A 5 8.92 -7.81 6.28
CA SER A 5 7.63 -8.35 5.81
C SER A 5 7.84 -9.62 4.98
N LEU A 6 8.84 -9.62 4.10
CA LEU A 6 9.16 -10.79 3.28
C LEU A 6 9.62 -11.99 4.13
N ASP A 7 10.40 -11.76 5.19
CA ASP A 7 10.80 -12.81 6.14
C ASP A 7 9.60 -13.41 6.89
N ILE A 8 8.58 -12.60 7.19
CA ILE A 8 7.31 -13.09 7.78
C ILE A 8 6.53 -13.89 6.75
N LEU A 9 6.37 -13.38 5.53
CA LEU A 9 5.65 -14.03 4.45
C LEU A 9 6.31 -15.35 4.00
N ASP A 10 7.62 -15.48 4.18
CA ASP A 10 8.33 -16.76 4.01
C ASP A 10 7.83 -17.85 4.96
N ARG A 11 7.56 -17.49 6.22
CA ARG A 11 7.04 -18.45 7.20
C ARG A 11 5.63 -18.90 6.84
N LEU A 12 4.88 -18.10 6.08
CA LEU A 12 3.56 -18.41 5.55
C LEU A 12 3.63 -19.15 4.19
N GLY A 13 4.83 -19.40 3.67
CA GLY A 13 5.06 -20.14 2.42
C GLY A 13 4.85 -19.32 1.14
N VAL A 14 4.57 -18.01 1.24
CA VAL A 14 4.27 -17.15 0.07
C VAL A 14 5.39 -16.18 -0.29
N GLY A 15 6.41 -16.03 0.56
CA GLY A 15 7.47 -15.01 0.40
C GLY A 15 8.21 -15.11 -0.94
N GLN A 16 8.46 -16.30 -1.47
CA GLN A 16 9.13 -16.47 -2.76
C GLN A 16 8.27 -15.95 -3.91
N ARG A 17 6.97 -16.25 -3.93
CA ARG A 17 6.05 -15.76 -4.97
C ARG A 17 6.04 -14.23 -5.04
N LEU A 18 6.09 -13.55 -3.87
CA LEU A 18 6.15 -12.09 -3.83
C LEU A 18 7.44 -11.55 -4.44
N VAL A 19 8.59 -12.18 -4.12
CA VAL A 19 9.89 -11.75 -4.65
C VAL A 19 9.99 -11.99 -6.14
N ASP A 20 9.51 -13.14 -6.64
CA ASP A 20 9.54 -13.49 -8.06
C ASP A 20 8.69 -12.54 -8.91
N LYS A 21 7.57 -12.07 -8.39
CA LYS A 21 6.70 -11.11 -9.07
C LYS A 21 7.14 -9.67 -8.87
N GLY A 22 7.67 -9.33 -7.70
CA GLY A 22 7.99 -7.98 -7.28
C GLY A 22 9.19 -7.37 -8.01
N VAL A 23 9.23 -6.06 -8.08
CA VAL A 23 10.39 -5.30 -8.58
C VAL A 23 11.32 -5.01 -7.41
N ILE A 24 12.50 -5.64 -7.44
CA ILE A 24 13.56 -5.38 -6.44
C ILE A 24 14.21 -4.03 -6.75
N TRP A 25 14.42 -3.23 -5.73
CA TRP A 25 15.21 -2.02 -5.81
C TRP A 25 16.16 -1.91 -4.61
N ASN A 26 17.34 -1.43 -4.85
CA ASN A 26 18.37 -1.27 -3.82
C ASN A 26 18.81 0.19 -3.67
N VAL A 27 18.75 0.96 -4.74
CA VAL A 27 19.24 2.33 -4.77
C VAL A 27 18.09 3.32 -4.62
N GLY A 28 18.20 4.21 -3.66
CA GLY A 28 17.37 5.40 -3.53
C GLY A 28 18.14 6.63 -3.94
N LYS A 29 17.51 7.55 -4.69
CA LYS A 29 18.07 8.82 -5.13
C LYS A 29 17.23 9.97 -4.62
N VAL A 30 17.89 10.99 -4.10
CA VAL A 30 17.25 12.20 -3.59
C VAL A 30 17.64 13.39 -4.47
N PHE A 31 16.64 14.12 -4.94
CA PHE A 31 16.79 15.35 -5.75
C PHE A 31 16.20 16.53 -4.99
N ARG A 32 16.66 17.74 -5.30
CA ARG A 32 16.16 18.96 -4.71
C ARG A 32 15.91 20.02 -5.78
N GLY A 33 14.75 20.68 -5.69
CA GLY A 33 14.38 21.72 -6.65
C GLY A 33 14.38 21.21 -8.08
N ASP A 34 15.10 21.90 -8.97
CA ASP A 34 15.26 21.57 -10.39
C ASP A 34 16.56 20.80 -10.71
N ASP A 35 17.30 20.35 -9.68
CA ASP A 35 18.54 19.60 -9.86
C ASP A 35 18.31 18.35 -10.71
N LYS A 36 19.15 18.19 -11.75
CA LYS A 36 19.13 17.01 -12.63
C LYS A 36 19.95 15.86 -12.08
N THR A 37 20.85 16.13 -11.14
CA THR A 37 21.69 15.16 -10.46
C THR A 37 21.19 14.96 -9.03
N PRO A 38 21.22 13.73 -8.51
CA PRO A 38 20.82 13.48 -7.13
C PRO A 38 21.78 14.19 -6.17
N VAL A 39 21.24 14.86 -5.16
CA VAL A 39 22.03 15.45 -4.06
C VAL A 39 22.46 14.41 -3.05
N TYR A 40 21.81 13.23 -3.05
CA TYR A 40 22.14 12.11 -2.19
C TYR A 40 21.69 10.78 -2.82
N GLU A 41 22.51 9.74 -2.67
CA GLU A 41 22.20 8.36 -3.04
C GLU A 41 22.44 7.44 -1.84
N PHE A 42 21.63 6.40 -1.71
CA PHE A 42 21.79 5.41 -0.64
C PHE A 42 21.46 3.99 -1.14
N ASP A 43 22.13 3.01 -0.54
CA ASP A 43 21.83 1.58 -0.72
C ASP A 43 20.94 1.11 0.44
N MET A 44 19.80 0.50 0.12
CA MET A 44 18.84 0.00 1.11
C MET A 44 19.31 -1.25 1.87
N LEU A 45 20.22 -2.03 1.29
CA LEU A 45 20.74 -3.24 1.91
C LEU A 45 22.27 -3.34 1.72
N PRO A 46 23.02 -2.59 2.53
CA PRO A 46 24.48 -2.63 2.46
C PRO A 46 25.06 -3.99 2.85
N VAL A 47 24.33 -4.78 3.67
CA VAL A 47 24.72 -6.14 4.07
C VAL A 47 24.31 -7.10 2.95
N LYS A 48 25.33 -7.77 2.36
CA LYS A 48 25.14 -8.76 1.29
C LYS A 48 24.72 -10.13 1.85
N ASP A 49 24.40 -11.06 0.96
CA ASP A 49 24.09 -12.47 1.27
C ASP A 49 22.85 -12.69 2.16
N GLN A 50 21.93 -11.75 2.15
CA GLN A 50 20.62 -11.91 2.80
C GLN A 50 19.69 -12.74 1.91
N LYS A 51 18.89 -13.64 2.53
CA LYS A 51 17.90 -14.46 1.79
C LYS A 51 16.89 -13.60 1.03
N ARG A 52 16.51 -12.45 1.60
CA ARG A 52 15.50 -11.56 1.00
C ARG A 52 16.11 -10.19 0.69
N PRO A 53 15.68 -9.55 -0.41
CA PRO A 53 16.10 -8.18 -0.72
C PRO A 53 15.63 -7.21 0.36
N GLY A 54 16.25 -6.04 0.44
CA GLY A 54 15.89 -4.98 1.36
C GLY A 54 14.45 -4.52 1.17
N PHE A 55 14.07 -4.38 -0.09
CA PHE A 55 12.71 -3.99 -0.52
C PHE A 55 12.34 -4.58 -1.86
N ILE A 56 11.04 -4.86 -2.02
CA ILE A 56 10.39 -5.03 -3.32
C ILE A 56 9.19 -4.07 -3.44
N ASN A 57 8.94 -3.61 -4.64
CA ASN A 57 7.67 -2.98 -4.99
C ASN A 57 6.76 -4.04 -5.60
N LEU A 58 5.56 -4.15 -5.09
CA LEU A 58 4.55 -5.09 -5.55
C LEU A 58 3.18 -4.55 -5.17
N GLN A 59 2.26 -4.55 -6.10
CA GLN A 59 0.88 -4.17 -5.86
C GLN A 59 0.28 -5.09 -4.79
N GLN A 60 -0.53 -4.53 -3.92
CA GLN A 60 -1.09 -5.23 -2.77
C GLN A 60 -1.96 -6.42 -3.17
N TYR A 61 -2.72 -6.31 -4.25
CA TYR A 61 -3.62 -7.37 -4.70
C TYR A 61 -2.89 -8.69 -5.05
N TYR A 62 -1.62 -8.64 -5.51
CA TYR A 62 -0.83 -9.86 -5.71
C TYR A 62 -0.52 -10.56 -4.38
N ALA A 63 -0.17 -9.79 -3.35
CA ALA A 63 0.08 -10.37 -2.04
C ALA A 63 -1.19 -10.95 -1.43
N GLU A 64 -2.32 -10.27 -1.60
CA GLU A 64 -3.65 -10.76 -1.17
C GLU A 64 -4.01 -12.06 -1.89
N GLU A 65 -3.85 -12.13 -3.22
CA GLU A 65 -4.07 -13.34 -4.01
C GLU A 65 -3.23 -14.51 -3.50
N TYR A 66 -1.91 -14.27 -3.30
CA TYR A 66 -1.00 -15.34 -2.88
C TYR A 66 -1.30 -15.85 -1.47
N LEU A 67 -1.68 -14.95 -0.56
CA LEU A 67 -2.12 -15.32 0.78
C LEU A 67 -3.46 -16.06 0.75
N PHE A 68 -4.40 -15.61 -0.08
CA PHE A 68 -5.70 -16.26 -0.25
C PHE A 68 -5.54 -17.68 -0.79
N ASP A 69 -4.70 -17.87 -1.82
CA ASP A 69 -4.38 -19.21 -2.35
C ASP A 69 -3.79 -20.13 -1.28
N ALA A 70 -2.84 -19.59 -0.50
CA ALA A 70 -2.22 -20.38 0.57
C ALA A 70 -3.22 -20.79 1.65
N VAL A 71 -4.12 -19.90 2.04
CA VAL A 71 -5.15 -20.18 3.03
C VAL A 71 -6.18 -21.18 2.50
N ARG A 72 -6.60 -21.05 1.23
CA ARG A 72 -7.54 -21.99 0.59
C ARG A 72 -7.00 -23.42 0.49
N ALA A 73 -5.70 -23.57 0.46
CA ALA A 73 -5.07 -24.89 0.44
C ALA A 73 -5.10 -25.60 1.81
N LEU A 74 -5.47 -24.91 2.89
CA LEU A 74 -5.53 -25.47 4.23
C LEU A 74 -6.90 -26.12 4.48
N PRO A 75 -6.96 -27.45 4.76
CA PRO A 75 -8.23 -28.17 4.88
C PRO A 75 -9.03 -27.83 6.15
N ASN A 76 -8.41 -27.19 7.11
CA ASN A 76 -8.99 -26.80 8.40
C ASN A 76 -9.37 -25.32 8.48
N VAL A 77 -9.35 -24.60 7.36
CA VAL A 77 -9.71 -23.17 7.31
C VAL A 77 -10.96 -22.99 6.46
N ASP A 78 -11.94 -22.29 7.02
CA ASP A 78 -13.18 -21.88 6.33
C ASP A 78 -13.13 -20.37 6.05
N ILE A 79 -13.12 -19.98 4.76
CA ILE A 79 -13.09 -18.59 4.32
C ILE A 79 -14.50 -18.20 3.87
N ARG A 80 -15.08 -17.20 4.51
CA ARG A 80 -16.43 -16.70 4.23
C ARG A 80 -16.40 -15.27 3.71
N ALA A 81 -16.26 -15.13 2.40
CA ALA A 81 -16.35 -13.83 1.74
C ALA A 81 -17.80 -13.31 1.77
N GLY A 82 -17.96 -11.97 1.85
CA GLY A 82 -19.29 -11.34 1.88
C GLY A 82 -20.05 -11.53 3.20
N HIS A 83 -19.36 -11.90 4.26
CA HIS A 83 -19.91 -12.07 5.61
C HIS A 83 -19.44 -10.91 6.49
N GLU A 84 -20.36 -10.13 7.00
CA GLU A 84 -20.09 -8.96 7.84
C GLU A 84 -20.36 -9.29 9.31
N VAL A 85 -19.40 -9.00 10.18
CA VAL A 85 -19.59 -9.10 11.63
C VAL A 85 -20.27 -7.84 12.13
N THR A 86 -21.48 -8.00 12.67
CA THR A 86 -22.34 -6.89 13.11
C THR A 86 -22.56 -6.84 14.62
N GLY A 87 -22.20 -7.90 15.34
CA GLY A 87 -22.35 -8.01 16.79
C GLY A 87 -21.25 -8.84 17.44
N LEU A 88 -20.98 -8.54 18.70
CA LEU A 88 -19.97 -9.23 19.51
C LEU A 88 -20.44 -9.34 20.95
N ILE A 89 -20.39 -10.54 21.52
CA ILE A 89 -20.60 -10.80 22.96
C ILE A 89 -19.41 -11.64 23.46
N GLN A 90 -18.68 -11.07 24.41
CA GLN A 90 -17.58 -11.79 25.06
C GLN A 90 -18.12 -12.51 26.32
N HIS A 91 -18.02 -13.83 26.32
CA HIS A 91 -18.29 -14.66 27.48
C HIS A 91 -16.99 -15.02 28.21
N LYS A 92 -17.11 -15.71 29.34
CA LYS A 92 -15.95 -16.12 30.14
C LYS A 92 -14.98 -17.04 29.36
N ASP A 93 -15.52 -17.97 28.61
CA ASP A 93 -14.77 -19.06 27.99
C ASP A 93 -14.91 -19.10 26.45
N GLN A 94 -15.68 -18.18 25.86
CA GLN A 94 -15.91 -18.09 24.42
C GLN A 94 -16.31 -16.68 23.99
N VAL A 95 -16.23 -16.43 22.71
CA VAL A 95 -16.78 -15.26 22.05
C VAL A 95 -17.89 -15.68 21.09
N GLU A 96 -19.01 -14.94 21.12
CA GLU A 96 -20.11 -15.06 20.17
C GLU A 96 -20.10 -13.84 19.26
N ILE A 97 -20.11 -14.07 17.95
CA ILE A 97 -20.24 -13.00 16.95
C ILE A 97 -21.55 -13.19 16.17
N GLU A 98 -22.22 -12.08 15.90
CA GLU A 98 -23.32 -12.03 14.95
C GLU A 98 -22.77 -11.67 13.56
N VAL A 99 -23.19 -12.44 12.57
CA VAL A 99 -22.69 -12.31 11.19
C VAL A 99 -23.89 -12.16 10.25
N VAL A 100 -23.79 -11.20 9.33
CA VAL A 100 -24.79 -10.98 8.27
C VAL A 100 -24.20 -11.35 6.92
N CYS A 101 -24.94 -12.17 6.18
CA CYS A 101 -24.66 -12.52 4.79
C CYS A 101 -25.95 -12.43 3.96
N ASN A 102 -25.95 -11.59 2.91
CA ASN A 102 -27.12 -11.39 2.03
C ASN A 102 -28.41 -11.04 2.80
N GLY A 103 -28.31 -10.26 3.87
CA GLY A 103 -29.44 -9.86 4.72
C GLY A 103 -29.92 -10.91 5.71
N VAL A 104 -29.27 -12.06 5.80
CA VAL A 104 -29.55 -13.13 6.78
C VAL A 104 -28.54 -13.07 7.90
N SER A 105 -29.00 -12.93 9.13
CA SER A 105 -28.14 -12.99 10.34
C SER A 105 -28.03 -14.40 10.87
N TYR A 106 -26.82 -14.75 11.35
CA TYR A 106 -26.57 -15.96 12.11
C TYR A 106 -25.42 -15.74 13.10
N LYS A 107 -25.22 -16.67 14.02
CA LYS A 107 -24.22 -16.58 15.08
C LYS A 107 -23.11 -17.59 14.90
N ILE A 108 -21.90 -17.21 15.26
CA ILE A 108 -20.74 -18.09 15.37
C ILE A 108 -20.18 -17.96 16.78
N CYS A 109 -19.91 -19.09 17.41
CA CYS A 109 -19.18 -19.16 18.67
C CYS A 109 -17.76 -19.67 18.40
N ALA A 110 -16.78 -19.07 19.06
CA ALA A 110 -15.37 -19.48 18.98
C ALA A 110 -14.69 -19.28 20.33
N ASP A 111 -13.61 -20.01 20.57
CA ASP A 111 -12.77 -19.82 21.76
C ASP A 111 -12.00 -18.50 21.69
N TRP A 112 -11.64 -18.08 20.47
CA TRP A 112 -10.87 -16.87 20.20
C TRP A 112 -11.39 -16.11 18.99
N LEU A 113 -11.36 -14.78 19.08
CA LEU A 113 -11.57 -13.87 17.95
C LEU A 113 -10.33 -13.00 17.79
N ILE A 114 -9.77 -12.98 16.57
CA ILE A 114 -8.67 -12.10 16.20
C ILE A 114 -9.22 -11.07 15.21
N ALA A 115 -9.31 -9.81 15.64
CA ALA A 115 -9.76 -8.71 14.79
C ALA A 115 -8.63 -8.24 13.88
N CYS A 116 -8.79 -8.43 12.57
CA CYS A 116 -7.87 -7.97 11.52
C CYS A 116 -8.57 -7.04 10.52
N ASP A 117 -9.56 -6.28 10.98
CA ASP A 117 -10.48 -5.45 10.19
C ASP A 117 -10.00 -3.99 9.98
N GLY A 118 -8.71 -3.72 10.28
CA GLY A 118 -8.02 -2.50 9.89
C GLY A 118 -8.28 -1.26 10.76
N ASN A 119 -7.95 -0.09 10.22
CA ASN A 119 -8.00 1.18 10.97
C ASN A 119 -9.42 1.63 11.31
N LYS A 120 -10.41 1.23 10.50
CA LYS A 120 -11.85 1.47 10.72
C LYS A 120 -12.54 0.27 11.37
N SER A 121 -11.84 -0.47 12.22
CA SER A 121 -12.30 -1.69 12.85
C SER A 121 -13.70 -1.55 13.45
N SER A 122 -14.64 -2.32 12.95
CA SER A 122 -15.98 -2.45 13.53
C SER A 122 -15.94 -3.22 14.85
N ILE A 123 -15.07 -4.21 14.98
CA ILE A 123 -14.86 -4.97 16.22
C ILE A 123 -14.39 -4.06 17.35
N ARG A 124 -13.46 -3.14 17.08
CA ARG A 124 -13.02 -2.13 18.07
C ARG A 124 -14.21 -1.31 18.56
N GLY A 125 -15.08 -0.86 17.63
CA GLY A 125 -16.29 -0.11 17.97
C GLY A 125 -17.28 -0.95 18.80
N LEU A 126 -17.51 -2.21 18.46
CA LEU A 126 -18.37 -3.14 19.21
C LEU A 126 -17.85 -3.41 20.63
N MET A 127 -16.54 -3.31 20.85
CA MET A 127 -15.90 -3.43 22.16
C MET A 127 -15.86 -2.10 22.94
N ASN A 128 -16.39 -1.01 22.40
CA ASN A 128 -16.32 0.34 22.97
C ASN A 128 -14.86 0.78 23.25
N LEU A 129 -13.94 0.41 22.37
CA LEU A 129 -12.54 0.79 22.44
C LEU A 129 -12.26 1.95 21.49
N ASP A 130 -11.46 2.90 21.96
CA ASP A 130 -11.00 4.03 21.14
C ASP A 130 -9.73 3.69 20.35
N PHE A 131 -9.44 4.53 19.39
CA PHE A 131 -8.21 4.48 18.61
C PHE A 131 -7.45 5.79 18.83
N ASP A 132 -6.62 5.81 19.87
CA ASP A 132 -5.80 6.95 20.20
C ASP A 132 -4.61 7.07 19.27
N GLY A 133 -4.35 8.29 18.77
CA GLY A 133 -3.22 8.54 17.90
C GLY A 133 -3.24 9.94 17.32
N ARG A 134 -2.24 10.24 16.48
CA ARG A 134 -2.16 11.47 15.71
C ARG A 134 -2.38 11.18 14.24
N VAL A 135 -3.20 11.99 13.61
CA VAL A 135 -3.31 12.04 12.15
C VAL A 135 -2.22 12.99 11.68
N PHE A 136 -1.35 12.53 10.79
CA PHE A 136 -0.44 13.43 10.08
C PHE A 136 -1.26 14.27 9.09
N GLU A 137 -1.06 15.57 9.14
CA GLU A 137 -1.75 16.52 8.23
C GLU A 137 -1.10 16.52 6.84
N ASP A 138 -0.67 15.34 6.39
CA ASP A 138 -0.10 15.12 5.07
C ASP A 138 -1.01 14.24 4.23
N ASN A 139 -1.42 14.76 3.11
CA ASN A 139 -2.09 14.00 2.07
C ASN A 139 -1.11 13.68 0.95
N PHE A 140 -1.27 12.50 0.36
CA PHE A 140 -0.54 12.08 -0.82
C PHE A 140 -1.52 11.72 -1.93
N LEU A 141 -1.36 12.36 -3.08
CA LEU A 141 -1.99 11.95 -4.31
C LEU A 141 -1.15 10.79 -4.88
N ILE A 142 -1.71 9.59 -4.81
CA ILE A 142 -1.14 8.39 -5.40
C ILE A 142 -1.60 8.30 -6.84
N ALA A 143 -0.66 8.27 -7.78
CA ALA A 143 -0.93 8.07 -9.19
C ALA A 143 -0.24 6.79 -9.68
N ASP A 144 -1.04 5.77 -9.98
CA ASP A 144 -0.59 4.57 -10.67
C ASP A 144 -0.84 4.73 -12.16
N ILE A 145 0.24 4.62 -12.93
CA ILE A 145 0.23 4.74 -14.38
C ILE A 145 0.96 3.55 -15.00
N SER A 146 0.54 3.12 -16.18
CA SER A 146 1.32 2.21 -17.00
C SER A 146 2.11 3.00 -18.03
N MET A 147 3.41 2.77 -18.09
CA MET A 147 4.30 3.35 -19.09
C MET A 147 5.49 2.44 -19.35
N LYS A 148 5.94 2.43 -20.61
CA LYS A 148 7.22 1.81 -20.98
C LYS A 148 8.33 2.81 -20.74
N ASP A 149 9.19 2.50 -19.81
CA ASP A 149 10.29 3.36 -19.41
C ASP A 149 11.51 2.50 -19.05
N GLU A 150 12.67 2.88 -19.57
CA GLU A 150 13.95 2.17 -19.39
C GLU A 150 14.71 2.62 -18.15
N ARG A 151 14.14 3.51 -17.33
CA ARG A 151 14.76 3.91 -16.07
C ARG A 151 15.04 2.69 -15.20
N PRO A 152 16.16 2.72 -14.46
CA PRO A 152 16.50 1.62 -13.57
C PRO A 152 15.46 1.45 -12.46
N SER A 153 15.39 0.24 -11.90
CA SER A 153 14.53 -0.06 -10.75
C SER A 153 15.11 0.56 -9.49
N GLU A 154 14.95 1.86 -9.37
CA GLU A 154 15.39 2.68 -8.26
C GLU A 154 14.17 3.37 -7.61
N ARG A 155 14.38 3.97 -6.44
CA ARG A 155 13.39 4.80 -5.80
C ARG A 155 13.86 6.24 -5.78
N TRP A 156 13.12 7.13 -6.45
CA TRP A 156 13.50 8.52 -6.61
C TRP A 156 12.61 9.41 -5.76
N PHE A 157 13.25 10.28 -5.00
CA PHE A 157 12.63 11.25 -4.10
C PHE A 157 12.97 12.66 -4.55
N TRP A 158 11.98 13.54 -4.69
CA TRP A 158 12.19 14.95 -4.91
C TRP A 158 11.67 15.75 -3.74
N PHE A 159 12.44 16.74 -3.33
CA PHE A 159 12.03 17.77 -2.39
C PHE A 159 11.93 19.09 -3.11
N ASP A 160 10.76 19.74 -3.03
CA ASP A 160 10.46 21.04 -3.65
C ASP A 160 10.76 21.10 -5.17
N PRO A 161 10.33 20.10 -5.97
CA PRO A 161 10.54 20.17 -7.40
C PRO A 161 9.60 21.18 -8.07
N PRO A 162 9.98 21.75 -9.25
CA PRO A 162 9.13 22.70 -9.97
C PRO A 162 7.75 22.17 -10.36
N PHE A 163 7.63 20.86 -10.56
CA PHE A 163 6.35 20.19 -10.90
C PHE A 163 5.47 19.90 -9.66
N ASN A 164 5.96 20.14 -8.44
CA ASN A 164 5.19 20.05 -7.20
C ASN A 164 5.78 20.99 -6.12
N PRO A 165 5.69 22.31 -6.30
CA PRO A 165 6.39 23.31 -5.46
C PRO A 165 6.00 23.21 -3.99
N GLY A 166 7.00 23.35 -3.10
CA GLY A 166 6.83 23.33 -1.64
C GLY A 166 6.54 21.94 -1.05
N GLN A 167 6.49 20.90 -1.86
CA GLN A 167 6.09 19.57 -1.46
C GLN A 167 7.10 18.51 -1.95
N SER A 168 6.94 17.27 -1.49
CA SER A 168 7.76 16.16 -1.96
C SER A 168 7.04 15.30 -3.01
N VAL A 169 7.84 14.58 -3.80
CA VAL A 169 7.34 13.60 -4.77
C VAL A 169 8.20 12.35 -4.70
N LEU A 170 7.57 11.20 -4.89
CA LEU A 170 8.21 9.90 -4.94
C LEU A 170 7.84 9.21 -6.25
N LEU A 171 8.82 8.58 -6.91
CA LEU A 171 8.61 7.75 -8.09
C LEU A 171 9.23 6.38 -7.86
N HIS A 172 8.49 5.32 -8.21
CA HIS A 172 9.04 3.97 -8.20
C HIS A 172 8.31 3.03 -9.17
N LYS A 173 9.10 2.11 -9.73
CA LYS A 173 8.61 1.06 -10.62
C LYS A 173 7.93 -0.05 -9.82
N GLN A 174 6.86 -0.60 -10.39
CA GLN A 174 6.16 -1.79 -9.93
C GLN A 174 6.14 -2.84 -11.08
N PRO A 175 5.71 -4.08 -10.84
CA PRO A 175 5.50 -5.07 -11.90
C PRO A 175 4.54 -4.57 -12.99
N ASP A 176 4.59 -5.24 -14.15
CA ASP A 176 3.64 -5.06 -15.27
C ASP A 176 3.69 -3.67 -15.90
N ASP A 177 4.90 -3.11 -16.07
CA ASP A 177 5.13 -1.76 -16.59
C ASP A 177 4.40 -0.65 -15.80
N MET A 178 4.00 -0.96 -14.56
CA MET A 178 3.38 0.00 -13.67
C MET A 178 4.41 0.88 -12.99
N TRP A 179 4.06 2.15 -12.86
CA TRP A 179 4.82 3.14 -12.11
C TRP A 179 3.90 3.85 -11.14
N ARG A 180 4.36 4.02 -9.92
CA ARG A 180 3.67 4.79 -8.89
C ARG A 180 4.38 6.09 -8.66
N ILE A 181 3.59 7.14 -8.65
CA ILE A 181 4.02 8.49 -8.28
C ILE A 181 3.20 8.91 -7.07
N ASP A 182 3.88 9.26 -5.98
CA ASP A 182 3.25 9.77 -4.77
C ASP A 182 3.57 11.27 -4.68
N PHE A 183 2.60 12.12 -5.02
CA PHE A 183 2.72 13.57 -4.84
C PHE A 183 2.23 13.94 -3.45
N GLN A 184 3.09 14.49 -2.60
CA GLN A 184 2.64 15.15 -1.39
C GLN A 184 1.76 16.34 -1.80
N VAL A 185 0.62 16.53 -1.15
CA VAL A 185 -0.33 17.61 -1.41
C VAL A 185 -0.76 18.23 -0.08
N GLY A 186 -1.23 19.47 -0.12
CA GLY A 186 -1.61 20.17 1.09
C GLY A 186 -2.75 19.49 1.83
N TRP A 187 -2.88 19.82 3.11
CA TRP A 187 -3.94 19.25 3.97
C TRP A 187 -5.34 19.66 3.51
N ASN A 188 -5.53 20.95 3.20
CA ASN A 188 -6.82 21.52 2.80
C ASN A 188 -7.03 21.40 1.29
N ILE A 189 -7.23 20.16 0.79
CA ILE A 189 -7.49 19.90 -0.63
C ILE A 189 -8.89 19.36 -0.84
N ASP A 190 -9.48 19.73 -1.96
CA ASP A 190 -10.66 19.00 -2.48
C ASP A 190 -10.19 17.67 -3.07
N ARG A 191 -10.45 16.58 -2.36
CA ARG A 191 -9.99 15.22 -2.71
C ARG A 191 -10.55 14.74 -4.04
N GLU A 192 -11.81 15.08 -4.34
CA GLU A 192 -12.44 14.69 -5.59
C GLU A 192 -11.81 15.45 -6.76
N ALA A 193 -11.69 16.77 -6.65
CA ALA A 193 -11.04 17.57 -7.68
C ALA A 193 -9.57 17.19 -7.87
N ALA A 194 -8.82 16.91 -6.79
CA ALA A 194 -7.41 16.55 -6.85
C ALA A 194 -7.13 15.24 -7.58
N THR A 195 -8.09 14.32 -7.66
CA THR A 195 -7.95 13.03 -8.36
C THR A 195 -8.48 13.04 -9.79
N ARG A 196 -9.01 14.17 -10.27
CA ARG A 196 -9.46 14.27 -11.66
C ARG A 196 -8.28 14.27 -12.63
N PRO A 197 -8.38 13.57 -13.76
CA PRO A 197 -7.29 13.49 -14.75
C PRO A 197 -6.74 14.86 -15.16
N GLU A 198 -7.60 15.84 -15.39
CA GLU A 198 -7.23 17.21 -15.77
C GLU A 198 -6.36 17.94 -14.74
N ASN A 199 -6.36 17.49 -13.48
CA ASN A 199 -5.54 18.05 -12.41
C ASN A 199 -4.27 17.21 -12.12
N VAL A 200 -4.30 15.92 -12.46
CA VAL A 200 -3.19 14.98 -12.19
C VAL A 200 -2.24 14.88 -13.38
N GLU A 201 -2.78 14.70 -14.59
CA GLU A 201 -1.96 14.45 -15.78
C GLU A 201 -0.97 15.59 -16.11
N PRO A 202 -1.32 16.89 -15.97
CA PRO A 202 -0.34 17.95 -16.16
C PRO A 202 0.87 17.87 -15.22
N ARG A 203 0.68 17.46 -13.97
CA ARG A 203 1.77 17.24 -13.01
C ARG A 203 2.67 16.09 -13.44
N ILE A 204 2.07 14.98 -13.89
CA ILE A 204 2.81 13.83 -14.39
C ILE A 204 3.63 14.23 -15.62
N ARG A 205 3.05 15.00 -16.58
CA ARG A 205 3.77 15.49 -17.76
C ARG A 205 4.89 16.45 -17.41
N ALA A 206 4.66 17.36 -16.47
CA ALA A 206 5.70 18.29 -15.99
C ALA A 206 6.87 17.55 -15.33
N MET A 207 6.61 16.39 -14.69
CA MET A 207 7.62 15.55 -14.05
C MET A 207 8.37 14.66 -15.04
N LEU A 208 7.64 13.96 -15.94
CA LEU A 208 8.19 12.94 -16.81
C LEU A 208 8.66 13.48 -18.16
N GLY A 209 8.12 14.62 -18.59
CA GLY A 209 8.29 15.17 -19.94
C GLY A 209 7.13 14.78 -20.86
N ASP A 210 6.86 15.63 -21.87
CA ASP A 210 5.75 15.46 -22.80
C ASP A 210 5.93 14.25 -23.75
N GLU A 211 7.17 13.80 -23.94
CA GLU A 211 7.52 12.68 -24.81
C GLU A 211 7.07 11.32 -24.22
N ILE A 212 6.91 11.25 -22.90
CA ILE A 212 6.54 9.99 -22.23
C ILE A 212 5.05 9.73 -22.41
N LYS A 213 4.74 8.59 -23.04
CA LYS A 213 3.38 8.09 -23.17
C LYS A 213 3.04 7.23 -21.97
N PHE A 214 2.01 7.62 -21.26
CA PHE A 214 1.48 6.85 -20.13
C PHE A 214 -0.04 6.69 -20.26
N LYS A 215 -0.57 5.68 -19.58
CA LYS A 215 -2.00 5.45 -19.40
C LYS A 215 -2.32 5.50 -17.92
N LYS A 216 -3.37 6.23 -17.55
CA LYS A 216 -3.92 6.21 -16.21
C LYS A 216 -4.44 4.81 -15.86
N GLU A 217 -4.02 4.30 -14.70
CA GLU A 217 -4.61 3.10 -14.11
C GLU A 217 -5.44 3.47 -12.88
N TRP A 218 -4.87 4.24 -11.94
CA TRP A 218 -5.58 4.63 -10.73
C TRP A 218 -5.04 5.91 -10.11
N TYR A 219 -5.95 6.78 -9.62
CA TYR A 219 -5.60 7.97 -8.83
C TYR A 219 -6.40 7.98 -7.54
N SER A 220 -5.74 8.27 -6.41
CA SER A 220 -6.40 8.39 -5.11
C SER A 220 -5.64 9.33 -4.18
N ILE A 221 -6.33 9.78 -3.14
CA ILE A 221 -5.71 10.51 -2.03
C ILE A 221 -5.60 9.59 -0.82
N TYR A 222 -4.39 9.51 -0.30
CA TYR A 222 -4.06 8.77 0.91
C TYR A 222 -3.62 9.71 2.02
N THR A 223 -4.08 9.47 3.25
CA THR A 223 -3.68 10.20 4.46
C THR A 223 -3.05 9.21 5.43
N PHE A 224 -1.85 9.50 5.88
CA PHE A 224 -1.19 8.66 6.88
C PHE A 224 -1.76 8.91 8.27
N GLN A 225 -1.95 7.83 9.03
CA GLN A 225 -2.37 7.85 10.43
C GLN A 225 -1.42 6.98 11.24
N CYS A 226 -1.03 7.49 12.37
CA CYS A 226 -0.23 6.76 13.38
C CYS A 226 -0.88 6.84 14.75
#